data_5f42da36595eedacfd932ce73e4f171a
#
_entry.id   5f42da36595eedacfd932ce73e4f171a
#
_cell.length_a   1.000
_cell.length_b   1.000
_cell.length_c   1.000
_cell.angle_alpha   90.00
_cell.angle_beta   90.00
_cell.angle_gamma   90.00
#
_symmetry.space_group_name_H-M   'P 1'
#
loop_
_entity.id
_entity.type
_entity.pdbx_description
1 polymer ?
#
loop_
_entity_poly.entity_id
_entity_poly.type
_entity_poly.pdbx_seq_one_letter_code
_entity_poly.pdbx_strand_id
1 'polypeptide(L)' 'MSTFKKYQCKVCDFIYDEELGDPDSGIEPGTLWKDISDDWSCPDCGVDKDDFELLVE' A
#
# COMPACT_ATOMS: atom_id res chain seq x y z
N MET A 1 15.37 4.27 12.90
CA MET A 1 13.97 4.60 12.58
C MET A 1 13.70 4.35 11.12
N SER A 2 12.56 3.77 10.84
CA SER A 2 12.18 3.49 9.46
C SER A 2 11.61 4.75 8.81
N THR A 3 12.02 5.02 7.56
CA THR A 3 11.41 6.08 6.76
C THR A 3 10.16 5.57 6.05
N PHE A 4 9.89 4.28 6.17
CA PHE A 4 8.74 3.66 5.53
C PHE A 4 7.47 3.88 6.34
N LYS A 5 6.36 3.96 5.62
CA LYS A 5 5.06 4.19 6.21
C LYS A 5 4.12 3.06 5.82
N LYS A 6 2.96 3.04 6.46
CA LYS A 6 1.93 2.06 6.16
C LYS A 6 0.68 2.77 5.69
N TYR A 7 -0.02 2.15 4.77
CA TYR A 7 -1.28 2.67 4.24
C TYR A 7 -2.34 1.59 4.39
N GLN A 8 -3.50 1.98 4.86
CA GLN A 8 -4.59 1.05 5.11
C GLN A 8 -5.76 1.31 4.16
N CYS A 9 -6.26 0.23 3.57
CA CYS A 9 -7.47 0.30 2.76
C CYS A 9 -8.66 0.62 3.66
N LYS A 10 -9.45 1.61 3.27
CA LYS A 10 -10.62 2.03 4.05
C LYS A 10 -11.78 1.06 3.91
N VAL A 11 -11.73 0.15 2.96
CA VAL A 11 -12.84 -0.74 2.63
C VAL A 11 -12.66 -2.11 3.28
N CYS A 12 -11.47 -2.72 3.12
CA CYS A 12 -11.26 -4.09 3.58
C CYS A 12 -10.16 -4.21 4.64
N ASP A 13 -9.60 -3.10 5.08
CA ASP A 13 -8.54 -3.05 6.11
C ASP A 13 -7.21 -3.67 5.66
N PHE A 14 -7.01 -3.86 4.36
CA PHE A 14 -5.73 -4.33 3.85
C PHE A 14 -4.64 -3.29 4.16
N ILE A 15 -3.49 -3.75 4.62
CA ILE A 15 -2.37 -2.87 4.96
C ILE A 15 -1.27 -3.02 3.92
N TYR A 16 -0.90 -1.91 3.27
CA TYR A 16 0.29 -1.86 2.45
C TYR A 16 1.44 -1.30 3.28
N ASP A 17 2.48 -2.11 3.48
CA ASP A 17 3.67 -1.70 4.21
C ASP A 17 4.77 -1.42 3.20
N GLU A 18 5.25 -0.17 3.17
CA GLU A 18 6.31 0.22 2.22
C GLU A 18 7.57 -0.60 2.41
N GLU A 19 7.85 -1.01 3.62
CA GLU A 19 9.03 -1.81 3.91
C GLU A 19 8.92 -3.23 3.34
N LEU A 20 7.74 -3.82 3.43
CA LEU A 20 7.51 -5.19 2.97
C LEU A 20 7.10 -5.28 1.51
N GLY A 21 6.53 -4.20 0.97
CA GLY A 21 6.01 -4.21 -0.38
C GLY A 21 4.80 -5.12 -0.51
N ASP A 22 4.51 -5.50 -1.75
CA ASP A 22 3.42 -6.43 -2.05
C ASP A 22 3.85 -7.32 -3.21
N PRO A 23 4.72 -8.31 -2.94
CA PRO A 23 5.25 -9.16 -4.00
C PRO A 23 4.16 -9.90 -4.78
N ASP A 24 3.05 -10.22 -4.14
CA ASP A 24 1.93 -10.89 -4.80
C ASP A 24 1.31 -10.04 -5.90
N SER A 25 1.44 -8.72 -5.77
CA SER A 25 0.98 -7.76 -6.78
C SER A 25 2.14 -7.25 -7.64
N GLY A 26 3.33 -7.81 -7.48
CA GLY A 26 4.49 -7.39 -8.25
C GLY A 26 5.19 -6.15 -7.72
N ILE A 27 4.94 -5.79 -6.47
CA ILE A 27 5.56 -4.62 -5.84
C ILE A 27 6.68 -5.07 -4.93
N GLU A 28 7.90 -4.63 -5.22
CA GLU A 28 9.06 -5.02 -4.45
C GLU A 28 9.07 -4.40 -3.06
N PRO A 29 9.66 -5.10 -2.06
CA PRO A 29 9.88 -4.50 -0.75
C PRO A 29 10.68 -3.19 -0.86
N GLY A 30 10.28 -2.20 -0.08
CA GLY A 30 10.93 -0.89 -0.11
C GLY A 30 10.34 0.08 -1.12
N THR A 31 9.30 -0.32 -1.85
CA THR A 31 8.64 0.57 -2.79
C THR A 31 7.78 1.56 -2.04
N LEU A 32 8.03 2.85 -2.26
CA LEU A 32 7.25 3.89 -1.61
C LEU A 32 5.85 3.97 -2.23
N TRP A 33 4.89 4.41 -1.41
CA TRP A 33 3.50 4.54 -1.88
C TRP A 33 3.39 5.39 -3.14
N LYS A 34 4.14 6.49 -3.18
CA LYS A 34 4.11 7.39 -4.33
C LYS A 34 4.70 6.77 -5.59
N ASP A 35 5.51 5.73 -5.44
CA ASP A 35 6.15 5.06 -6.57
C ASP A 35 5.30 3.92 -7.12
N ILE A 36 4.21 3.59 -6.44
CA ILE A 36 3.28 2.59 -6.93
C ILE A 36 2.44 3.21 -8.04
N SER A 37 2.26 2.45 -9.13
CA SER A 37 1.44 2.91 -10.26
C SER A 37 0.04 3.28 -9.80
N ASP A 38 -0.52 4.34 -10.40
CA ASP A 38 -1.90 4.71 -10.13
C ASP A 38 -2.90 3.64 -10.58
N ASP A 39 -2.45 2.73 -11.43
CA ASP A 39 -3.27 1.61 -11.88
C ASP A 39 -3.35 0.47 -10.85
N TRP A 40 -2.53 0.54 -9.81
CA TRP A 40 -2.56 -0.47 -8.76
C TRP A 40 -3.85 -0.35 -7.96
N SER A 41 -4.39 -1.49 -7.61
CA SER A 41 -5.59 -1.53 -6.78
C SER A 41 -5.38 -2.50 -5.63
N CYS A 42 -6.25 -2.39 -4.63
CA CYS A 42 -6.19 -3.28 -3.47
C CYS A 42 -6.35 -4.74 -3.93
N PRO A 43 -5.41 -5.62 -3.58
CA PRO A 43 -5.50 -7.02 -3.99
C PRO A 43 -6.64 -7.78 -3.30
N ASP A 44 -7.17 -7.22 -2.22
CA ASP A 44 -8.24 -7.84 -1.45
C ASP A 44 -9.63 -7.46 -1.96
N CYS A 45 -9.86 -6.16 -2.17
CA CYS A 45 -11.20 -5.69 -2.54
C CYS A 45 -11.24 -4.93 -3.86
N GLY A 46 -10.09 -4.62 -4.44
CA GLY A 46 -10.03 -4.04 -5.78
C GLY A 46 -10.26 -2.55 -5.87
N VAL A 47 -10.30 -1.84 -4.74
CA VAL A 47 -10.45 -0.38 -4.78
C VAL A 47 -9.15 0.30 -5.17
N ASP A 48 -9.25 1.55 -5.58
CA ASP A 48 -8.09 2.34 -6.01
C ASP A 48 -7.25 2.81 -4.82
N LYS A 49 -6.07 3.34 -5.13
CA LYS A 49 -5.21 3.92 -4.11
C LYS A 49 -5.89 5.05 -3.33
N ASP A 50 -6.84 5.73 -3.94
CA ASP A 50 -7.57 6.83 -3.30
C ASP A 50 -8.39 6.36 -2.09
N ASP A 51 -8.68 5.08 -2.01
CA ASP A 51 -9.41 4.51 -0.87
C ASP A 51 -8.48 4.02 0.23
N PHE A 52 -7.23 4.40 0.17
CA PHE A 52 -6.25 4.11 1.22
C PHE A 52 -5.97 5.36 2.03
N GLU A 53 -5.63 5.17 3.29
CA GLU A 53 -5.22 6.26 4.16
C GLU A 53 -3.88 5.98 4.81
N LEU A 54 -3.11 7.03 5.06
CA LEU A 54 -1.84 6.91 5.73
C LEU A 54 -2.06 6.55 7.20
N LEU A 55 -1.42 5.47 7.63
CA LEU A 55 -1.40 5.13 9.05
C LEU A 55 -0.27 5.88 9.72
N VAL A 56 -0.64 6.69 10.71
CA VAL A 56 0.33 7.46 11.48
C VAL A 56 0.62 6.70 12.76
N GLU A 57 1.89 6.39 12.99
CA GLU A 57 2.32 5.71 14.20
C GLU A 57 2.89 6.70 15.21
#